data_38a29d1a7034d7cbb4d16fc1951258c0
#
_entry.id   38a29d1a7034d7cbb4d16fc1951258c0
#
_cell.length_a   1.000
_cell.length_b   1.000
_cell.length_c   1.000
_cell.angle_alpha   90.00
_cell.angle_beta   90.00
_cell.angle_gamma   90.00
#
_symmetry.space_group_name_H-M   'P 1'
#
loop_
_entity.id
_entity.type
_entity.pdbx_description
1 polymer ?
#
loop_
_entity_poly.entity_id
_entity_poly.type
_entity_poly.pdbx_seq_one_letter_code
_entity_poly.pdbx_strand_id
1 'polypeptide(L)'
;MIESGINPYNILFVNLEQPYFLEYKHDANYLNTIYEEYLKLANPLGKVYVIFDEIQFFSNWQVFIKSKYESSDIKFIITGSNSSMLSNDLNTLLSGRSLNIHLDTFSFNEFLNFKQINYSNEIEKISNKIAIKRAVEEYMNWGGFYEVFSIENENLKKEILLSYVKNIIYQDIIPRYGIRNSEIVERLFFYLLSNSTTILNYTTLSKTFEISDKTIKEYINYFEDVFLLKRVDKFHNKEKEQIKSQKKIYTLDNGLLQLSTKFSSNLGIKLENLVFNVLNQNEKNLTYLRDTYEIDFYTNKTLYQVSYKIDDEKTLNRELNSFKYFDADFTKEHKLITFNDSKKIDNISVLSIDEFILPPI
;
A
#
# COMPACT_ATOMS: atom_id res chain seq x y z
N MET A 1 -20.74 -6.71 14.29
CA MET A 1 -20.99 -7.99 14.98
C MET A 1 -22.12 -7.86 16.00
N ILE A 2 -22.00 -7.00 16.99
CA ILE A 2 -23.06 -6.81 18.02
C ILE A 2 -24.36 -6.30 17.38
N GLU A 3 -24.28 -5.31 16.50
CA GLU A 3 -25.43 -4.80 15.72
C GLU A 3 -26.07 -5.85 14.80
N SER A 4 -25.29 -6.88 14.41
CA SER A 4 -25.79 -8.03 13.64
C SER A 4 -26.38 -9.15 14.53
N GLY A 5 -26.57 -8.89 15.83
CA GLY A 5 -27.22 -9.81 16.76
C GLY A 5 -26.32 -10.86 17.42
N ILE A 6 -24.98 -10.73 17.28
CA ILE A 6 -24.05 -11.62 18.00
C ILE A 6 -24.00 -11.21 19.46
N ASN A 7 -24.19 -12.20 20.37
CA ASN A 7 -24.12 -11.96 21.79
C ASN A 7 -22.73 -11.46 22.19
N PRO A 8 -22.59 -10.33 22.90
CA PRO A 8 -21.30 -9.80 23.35
C PRO A 8 -20.45 -10.80 24.14
N TYR A 9 -21.07 -11.68 24.91
CA TYR A 9 -20.36 -12.73 25.67
C TYR A 9 -19.71 -13.78 24.76
N ASN A 10 -20.09 -13.85 23.48
CA ASN A 10 -19.46 -14.75 22.50
C ASN A 10 -18.28 -14.07 21.76
N ILE A 11 -17.87 -12.87 22.18
CA ILE A 11 -16.79 -12.12 21.52
C ILE A 11 -15.66 -11.91 22.53
N LEU A 12 -14.47 -12.47 22.21
CA LEU A 12 -13.22 -12.16 22.91
C LEU A 12 -12.40 -11.20 22.04
N PHE A 13 -12.11 -10.00 22.55
CA PHE A 13 -11.17 -9.06 21.93
C PHE A 13 -9.97 -8.84 22.86
N VAL A 14 -8.77 -9.01 22.32
CA VAL A 14 -7.52 -8.81 23.07
C VAL A 14 -6.51 -8.10 22.19
N ASN A 15 -6.04 -6.93 22.62
CA ASN A 15 -4.86 -6.28 22.03
C ASN A 15 -3.61 -6.84 22.71
N LEU A 16 -2.79 -7.57 21.93
CA LEU A 16 -1.61 -8.29 22.42
C LEU A 16 -0.36 -7.42 22.52
N GLU A 17 -0.41 -6.17 22.08
CA GLU A 17 0.68 -5.18 22.23
C GLU A 17 0.74 -4.57 23.65
N GLN A 18 -0.28 -4.84 24.49
CA GLN A 18 -0.33 -4.27 25.83
C GLN A 18 0.90 -4.66 26.68
N PRO A 19 1.51 -3.73 27.46
CA PRO A 19 2.77 -3.95 28.16
C PRO A 19 2.78 -5.15 29.11
N TYR A 20 1.66 -5.49 29.71
CA TYR A 20 1.58 -6.64 30.63
C TYR A 20 1.71 -8.00 29.94
N PHE A 21 1.59 -8.07 28.59
CA PHE A 21 1.85 -9.28 27.82
C PHE A 21 3.34 -9.49 27.50
N LEU A 22 4.21 -8.50 27.72
CA LEU A 22 5.63 -8.58 27.35
C LEU A 22 6.35 -9.79 27.98
N GLU A 23 5.98 -10.19 29.19
CA GLU A 23 6.55 -11.37 29.89
C GLU A 23 6.17 -12.69 29.19
N TYR A 24 5.03 -12.72 28.50
CA TYR A 24 4.43 -13.92 27.91
C TYR A 24 4.61 -14.04 26.40
N LYS A 25 5.19 -13.05 25.74
CA LYS A 25 5.29 -12.99 24.26
C LYS A 25 5.98 -14.18 23.60
N HIS A 26 6.77 -14.95 24.34
CA HIS A 26 7.46 -16.16 23.87
C HIS A 26 6.73 -17.45 24.25
N ASP A 27 5.62 -17.37 24.95
CA ASP A 27 4.83 -18.52 25.40
C ASP A 27 3.46 -18.57 24.69
N ALA A 28 3.38 -19.35 23.61
CA ALA A 28 2.12 -19.56 22.90
C ALA A 28 1.01 -20.18 23.79
N ASN A 29 1.37 -20.89 24.87
CA ASN A 29 0.39 -21.45 25.79
C ASN A 29 -0.36 -20.37 26.56
N TYR A 30 0.21 -19.19 26.71
CA TYR A 30 -0.48 -18.08 27.35
C TYR A 30 -1.72 -17.61 26.57
N LEU A 31 -1.71 -17.72 25.24
CA LEU A 31 -2.94 -17.50 24.42
C LEU A 31 -4.04 -18.50 24.80
N ASN A 32 -3.67 -19.74 25.12
CA ASN A 32 -4.62 -20.73 25.63
C ASN A 32 -5.17 -20.34 27.01
N THR A 33 -4.32 -19.82 27.90
CA THR A 33 -4.73 -19.33 29.25
C THR A 33 -5.74 -18.19 29.08
N ILE A 34 -5.46 -17.21 28.21
CA ILE A 34 -6.40 -16.11 27.92
C ILE A 34 -7.76 -16.66 27.45
N TYR A 35 -7.73 -17.61 26.53
CA TYR A 35 -8.96 -18.18 25.98
C TYR A 35 -9.75 -18.98 27.04
N GLU A 36 -9.09 -19.77 27.87
CA GLU A 36 -9.74 -20.55 28.92
C GLU A 36 -10.33 -19.66 30.02
N GLU A 37 -9.64 -18.60 30.41
CA GLU A 37 -10.19 -17.63 31.39
C GLU A 37 -11.42 -16.90 30.79
N TYR A 38 -11.38 -16.54 29.52
CA TYR A 38 -12.57 -16.00 28.86
C TYR A 38 -13.75 -16.99 28.92
N LEU A 39 -13.54 -18.27 28.60
CA LEU A 39 -14.62 -19.26 28.66
C LEU A 39 -15.23 -19.38 30.08
N LYS A 40 -14.40 -19.30 31.12
CA LYS A 40 -14.89 -19.32 32.50
C LYS A 40 -15.69 -18.08 32.87
N LEU A 41 -15.22 -16.89 32.47
CA LEU A 41 -15.82 -15.62 32.83
C LEU A 41 -17.07 -15.29 32.01
N ALA A 42 -17.03 -15.51 30.71
CA ALA A 42 -18.11 -15.15 29.79
C ALA A 42 -19.15 -16.25 29.60
N ASN A 43 -18.78 -17.53 29.81
CA ASN A 43 -19.62 -18.71 29.60
C ASN A 43 -20.42 -18.65 28.27
N PRO A 44 -19.72 -18.47 27.11
CA PRO A 44 -20.37 -18.24 25.83
C PRO A 44 -21.19 -19.46 25.40
N LEU A 45 -22.30 -19.21 24.66
CA LEU A 45 -23.16 -20.28 24.12
C LEU A 45 -23.06 -20.31 22.60
N GLY A 46 -22.66 -21.46 22.06
CA GLY A 46 -22.52 -21.65 20.60
C GLY A 46 -21.19 -21.08 20.05
N LYS A 47 -21.23 -20.53 18.85
CA LYS A 47 -20.04 -20.06 18.14
C LYS A 47 -19.37 -18.88 18.83
N VAL A 48 -18.05 -18.97 19.01
CA VAL A 48 -17.21 -17.94 19.62
C VAL A 48 -16.44 -17.17 18.54
N TYR A 49 -16.30 -15.87 18.72
CA TYR A 49 -15.50 -14.97 17.90
C TYR A 49 -14.29 -14.49 18.71
N VAL A 50 -13.10 -14.86 18.26
CA VAL A 50 -11.85 -14.46 18.93
C VAL A 50 -11.13 -13.47 18.05
N ILE A 51 -10.91 -12.27 18.55
CA ILE A 51 -10.24 -11.17 17.87
C ILE A 51 -8.92 -10.90 18.61
N PHE A 52 -7.82 -11.23 17.95
CA PHE A 52 -6.48 -10.90 18.44
C PHE A 52 -5.90 -9.78 17.60
N ASP A 53 -5.65 -8.66 18.24
CA ASP A 53 -5.02 -7.50 17.66
C ASP A 53 -3.51 -7.57 17.91
N GLU A 54 -2.71 -7.28 16.86
CA GLU A 54 -1.26 -7.34 16.87
C GLU A 54 -0.69 -8.72 17.26
N ILE A 55 -1.21 -9.79 16.64
CA ILE A 55 -0.88 -11.19 17.02
C ILE A 55 0.61 -11.52 16.89
N GLN A 56 1.37 -10.81 16.04
CA GLN A 56 2.80 -11.04 15.82
C GLN A 56 3.65 -10.77 17.07
N PHE A 57 3.11 -10.11 18.08
CA PHE A 57 3.80 -9.98 19.37
C PHE A 57 3.98 -11.30 20.11
N PHE A 58 3.22 -12.34 19.76
CA PHE A 58 3.36 -13.66 20.34
C PHE A 58 4.07 -14.63 19.40
N SER A 59 5.15 -15.28 19.89
CA SER A 59 5.84 -16.31 19.12
C SER A 59 4.97 -17.57 19.01
N ASN A 60 5.01 -18.25 17.87
CA ASN A 60 4.30 -19.52 17.62
C ASN A 60 2.76 -19.47 17.80
N TRP A 61 2.17 -18.28 17.71
CA TRP A 61 0.71 -18.08 17.82
C TRP A 61 -0.09 -18.94 16.84
N GLN A 62 0.50 -19.28 15.69
CA GLN A 62 -0.12 -20.08 14.64
C GLN A 62 -0.50 -21.47 15.13
N VAL A 63 0.29 -22.04 16.04
CA VAL A 63 0.03 -23.37 16.63
C VAL A 63 -1.22 -23.33 17.50
N PHE A 64 -1.40 -22.25 18.29
CA PHE A 64 -2.61 -22.03 19.08
C PHE A 64 -3.84 -21.89 18.16
N ILE A 65 -3.79 -21.03 17.15
CA ILE A 65 -4.90 -20.81 16.23
C ILE A 65 -5.32 -22.12 15.56
N LYS A 66 -4.35 -22.89 15.02
CA LYS A 66 -4.63 -24.19 14.39
C LYS A 66 -5.30 -25.16 15.35
N SER A 67 -4.75 -25.34 16.55
CA SER A 67 -5.27 -26.25 17.56
C SER A 67 -6.73 -25.93 17.94
N LYS A 68 -7.04 -24.66 18.17
CA LYS A 68 -8.40 -24.24 18.55
C LYS A 68 -9.38 -24.27 17.39
N TYR A 69 -8.92 -23.93 16.18
CA TYR A 69 -9.74 -24.01 14.97
C TYR A 69 -10.20 -25.44 14.65
N GLU A 70 -9.35 -26.45 14.94
CA GLU A 70 -9.67 -27.86 14.69
C GLU A 70 -10.54 -28.49 15.80
N SER A 71 -10.48 -27.97 17.03
CA SER A 71 -11.11 -28.56 18.22
C SER A 71 -12.38 -27.86 18.68
N SER A 72 -12.70 -26.67 18.16
CA SER A 72 -13.77 -25.83 18.72
C SER A 72 -14.49 -25.03 17.63
N ASP A 73 -15.76 -24.65 17.84
CA ASP A 73 -16.50 -23.78 16.92
C ASP A 73 -16.13 -22.30 17.12
N ILE A 74 -14.95 -21.92 16.59
CA ILE A 74 -14.39 -20.57 16.74
C ILE A 74 -14.23 -19.92 15.36
N LYS A 75 -14.57 -18.63 15.27
CA LYS A 75 -14.16 -17.73 14.20
C LYS A 75 -13.03 -16.84 14.70
N PHE A 76 -11.84 -16.99 14.13
CA PHE A 76 -10.73 -16.10 14.42
C PHE A 76 -10.74 -14.88 13.49
N ILE A 77 -10.43 -13.72 14.05
CA ILE A 77 -10.09 -12.48 13.35
C ILE A 77 -8.77 -12.03 13.96
N ILE A 78 -7.74 -11.96 13.16
CA ILE A 78 -6.39 -11.61 13.62
C ILE A 78 -5.87 -10.44 12.81
N THR A 79 -5.26 -9.48 13.49
CA THR A 79 -4.59 -8.36 12.85
C THR A 79 -3.09 -8.41 13.08
N GLY A 80 -2.36 -7.70 12.25
CA GLY A 80 -0.93 -7.50 12.40
C GLY A 80 -0.38 -6.57 11.33
N SER A 81 0.67 -5.86 11.69
CA SER A 81 1.31 -4.82 10.88
C SER A 81 2.19 -5.36 9.74
N ASN A 82 2.30 -6.69 9.57
CA ASN A 82 3.21 -7.29 8.59
C ASN A 82 2.56 -8.36 7.71
N SER A 83 2.69 -8.17 6.39
CA SER A 83 2.10 -9.06 5.38
C SER A 83 2.74 -10.45 5.32
N SER A 84 4.06 -10.54 5.45
CA SER A 84 4.79 -11.79 5.26
C SER A 84 4.54 -12.78 6.40
N MET A 85 4.42 -12.31 7.64
CA MET A 85 4.11 -13.16 8.78
C MET A 85 2.67 -13.70 8.73
N LEU A 86 1.71 -12.85 8.38
CA LEU A 86 0.30 -13.28 8.35
C LEU A 86 0.00 -14.19 7.16
N SER A 87 0.62 -13.96 6.00
CA SER A 87 0.32 -14.72 4.79
C SER A 87 1.06 -16.06 4.72
N ASN A 88 2.36 -16.10 5.01
CA ASN A 88 3.16 -17.30 4.85
C ASN A 88 2.89 -18.34 5.95
N ASP A 89 2.82 -17.89 7.20
CA ASP A 89 2.65 -18.77 8.34
C ASP A 89 1.23 -19.36 8.42
N LEU A 90 0.20 -18.55 8.13
CA LEU A 90 -1.18 -19.01 8.11
C LEU A 90 -1.49 -19.91 6.92
N ASN A 91 -1.02 -19.55 5.72
CA ASN A 91 -1.28 -20.36 4.52
C ASN A 91 -0.66 -21.75 4.64
N THR A 92 0.50 -21.87 5.28
CA THR A 92 1.17 -23.15 5.51
C THR A 92 0.43 -24.01 6.54
N LEU A 93 -0.07 -23.41 7.63
CA LEU A 93 -0.69 -24.15 8.73
C LEU A 93 -2.19 -24.38 8.57
N LEU A 94 -2.93 -23.44 7.98
CA LEU A 94 -4.38 -23.51 7.83
C LEU A 94 -4.83 -23.97 6.44
N SER A 95 -3.91 -24.26 5.51
CA SER A 95 -4.20 -24.93 4.22
C SER A 95 -5.41 -24.35 3.48
N GLY A 96 -5.44 -23.04 3.26
CA GLY A 96 -6.53 -22.38 2.52
C GLY A 96 -7.82 -22.12 3.31
N ARG A 97 -7.78 -22.25 4.64
CA ARG A 97 -8.93 -21.96 5.54
C ARG A 97 -8.89 -20.53 6.10
N SER A 98 -8.03 -19.67 5.57
CA SER A 98 -7.92 -18.25 5.94
C SER A 98 -8.20 -17.36 4.74
N LEU A 99 -8.79 -16.18 5.01
CA LEU A 99 -8.95 -15.09 4.07
C LEU A 99 -8.10 -13.92 4.55
N ASN A 100 -7.14 -13.52 3.72
CA ASN A 100 -6.33 -12.34 4.01
C ASN A 100 -7.02 -11.10 3.45
N ILE A 101 -7.20 -10.11 4.31
CA ILE A 101 -7.75 -8.79 3.95
C ILE A 101 -6.64 -7.77 4.21
N HIS A 102 -6.23 -7.06 3.18
CA HIS A 102 -5.31 -5.95 3.29
C HIS A 102 -6.10 -4.66 3.49
N LEU A 103 -5.69 -3.86 4.48
CA LEU A 103 -6.25 -2.52 4.73
C LEU A 103 -5.22 -1.49 4.30
N ASP A 104 -5.52 -0.81 3.23
CA ASP A 104 -4.74 0.36 2.77
C ASP A 104 -5.10 1.60 3.59
N THR A 105 -4.33 2.68 3.43
CA THR A 105 -4.77 4.03 3.84
C THR A 105 -6.05 4.40 3.09
N PHE A 106 -6.78 5.40 3.55
CA PHE A 106 -8.06 5.78 2.92
C PHE A 106 -7.90 5.97 1.41
N SER A 107 -8.80 5.34 0.66
CA SER A 107 -8.98 5.61 -0.76
C SER A 107 -9.49 7.04 -0.99
N PHE A 108 -9.39 7.53 -2.21
CA PHE A 108 -9.92 8.86 -2.52
C PHE A 108 -11.43 8.98 -2.27
N ASN A 109 -12.19 7.91 -2.49
CA ASN A 109 -13.62 7.86 -2.19
C ASN A 109 -13.90 8.01 -0.68
N GLU A 110 -13.15 7.32 0.16
CA GLU A 110 -13.25 7.45 1.63
C GLU A 110 -12.84 8.85 2.09
N PHE A 111 -11.81 9.43 1.44
CA PHE A 111 -11.39 10.80 1.68
C PHE A 111 -12.49 11.82 1.31
N LEU A 112 -13.17 11.67 0.15
CA LEU A 112 -14.30 12.52 -0.23
C LEU A 112 -15.47 12.40 0.76
N ASN A 113 -15.77 11.16 1.19
CA ASN A 113 -16.80 10.92 2.21
C ASN A 113 -16.45 11.61 3.54
N PHE A 114 -15.21 11.53 3.98
CA PHE A 114 -14.74 12.27 5.16
C PHE A 114 -14.90 13.78 5.01
N LYS A 115 -14.58 14.33 3.83
CA LYS A 115 -14.77 15.76 3.51
C LYS A 115 -16.24 16.13 3.23
N GLN A 116 -17.17 15.18 3.26
CA GLN A 116 -18.59 15.36 2.95
C GLN A 116 -18.84 15.92 1.53
N ILE A 117 -18.00 15.51 0.57
CA ILE A 117 -18.11 15.91 -0.84
C ILE A 117 -18.85 14.80 -1.59
N ASN A 118 -20.10 15.06 -1.95
CA ASN A 118 -20.96 14.10 -2.66
C ASN A 118 -20.68 14.12 -4.17
N TYR A 119 -20.71 12.93 -4.79
CA TYR A 119 -20.53 12.74 -6.25
C TYR A 119 -21.31 11.51 -6.76
N SER A 120 -22.37 11.10 -6.07
CA SER A 120 -23.13 9.88 -6.34
C SER A 120 -23.92 9.91 -7.65
N ASN A 121 -24.06 11.07 -8.28
CA ASN A 121 -24.69 11.26 -9.58
C ASN A 121 -24.05 12.41 -10.35
N GLU A 122 -24.32 12.49 -11.68
CA GLU A 122 -23.72 13.50 -12.58
C GLU A 122 -23.97 14.94 -12.11
N ILE A 123 -25.15 15.24 -11.56
CA ILE A 123 -25.47 16.59 -11.08
C ILE A 123 -24.58 16.97 -9.89
N GLU A 124 -24.42 16.08 -8.94
CA GLU A 124 -23.53 16.28 -7.78
C GLU A 124 -22.07 16.40 -8.22
N LYS A 125 -21.61 15.56 -9.14
CA LYS A 125 -20.26 15.61 -9.70
C LYS A 125 -19.98 16.96 -10.36
N ILE A 126 -20.91 17.47 -11.17
CA ILE A 126 -20.78 18.78 -11.80
C ILE A 126 -20.82 19.91 -10.77
N SER A 127 -21.77 19.87 -9.83
CA SER A 127 -21.93 20.88 -8.78
C SER A 127 -20.71 20.96 -7.86
N ASN A 128 -20.10 19.81 -7.55
CA ASN A 128 -18.95 19.71 -6.66
C ASN A 128 -17.60 19.67 -7.39
N LYS A 129 -17.55 19.91 -8.70
CA LYS A 129 -16.34 19.79 -9.53
C LYS A 129 -15.13 20.54 -8.95
N ILE A 130 -15.34 21.78 -8.45
CA ILE A 130 -14.25 22.57 -7.85
C ILE A 130 -13.79 21.97 -6.52
N ALA A 131 -14.73 21.51 -5.68
CA ALA A 131 -14.42 20.86 -4.41
C ALA A 131 -13.67 19.55 -4.64
N ILE A 132 -14.11 18.74 -5.59
CA ILE A 132 -13.43 17.49 -5.99
C ILE A 132 -11.99 17.78 -6.46
N LYS A 133 -11.79 18.79 -7.31
CA LYS A 133 -10.44 19.17 -7.77
C LYS A 133 -9.50 19.58 -6.63
N ARG A 134 -9.98 20.38 -5.69
CA ARG A 134 -9.20 20.73 -4.49
C ARG A 134 -8.92 19.52 -3.63
N ALA A 135 -9.88 18.62 -3.48
CA ALA A 135 -9.71 17.36 -2.76
C ALA A 135 -8.68 16.46 -3.43
N VAL A 136 -8.63 16.38 -4.76
CA VAL A 136 -7.58 15.65 -5.51
C VAL A 136 -6.20 16.25 -5.24
N GLU A 137 -6.05 17.57 -5.25
CA GLU A 137 -4.78 18.23 -4.94
C GLU A 137 -4.33 17.94 -3.51
N GLU A 138 -5.25 18.01 -2.55
CA GLU A 138 -4.97 17.70 -1.14
C GLU A 138 -4.57 16.23 -0.98
N TYR A 139 -5.33 15.30 -1.55
CA TYR A 139 -5.06 13.87 -1.47
C TYR A 139 -3.76 13.47 -2.18
N MET A 140 -3.47 14.03 -3.37
CA MET A 140 -2.20 13.84 -4.07
C MET A 140 -1.00 14.34 -3.24
N ASN A 141 -1.18 15.38 -2.42
CA ASN A 141 -0.12 15.92 -1.59
C ASN A 141 0.02 15.18 -0.26
N TRP A 142 -1.08 14.80 0.40
CA TRP A 142 -1.08 14.37 1.79
C TRP A 142 -1.48 12.92 2.00
N GLY A 143 -1.90 12.21 0.92
CA GLY A 143 -2.25 10.78 0.97
C GLY A 143 -3.54 10.48 1.72
N GLY A 144 -3.65 9.24 2.18
CA GLY A 144 -4.85 8.69 2.80
C GLY A 144 -4.75 8.40 4.30
N PHE A 145 -3.69 8.82 4.99
CA PHE A 145 -3.62 8.67 6.45
C PHE A 145 -4.64 9.57 7.15
N TYR A 146 -5.57 8.96 7.90
CA TYR A 146 -6.69 9.66 8.54
C TYR A 146 -6.25 10.85 9.40
N GLU A 147 -5.28 10.66 10.29
CA GLU A 147 -4.79 11.70 11.19
C GLU A 147 -4.19 12.88 10.43
N VAL A 148 -3.58 12.61 9.26
CA VAL A 148 -2.93 13.64 8.45
C VAL A 148 -3.95 14.59 7.83
N PHE A 149 -5.02 14.06 7.24
CA PHE A 149 -6.01 14.94 6.61
C PHE A 149 -7.05 15.51 7.58
N SER A 150 -7.07 15.04 8.83
CA SER A 150 -7.86 15.67 9.91
C SER A 150 -7.22 16.96 10.48
N ILE A 151 -5.97 17.26 10.10
CA ILE A 151 -5.18 18.40 10.58
C ILE A 151 -5.03 19.43 9.48
N GLU A 152 -5.03 20.72 9.82
CA GLU A 152 -4.81 21.80 8.84
C GLU A 152 -3.34 22.22 8.71
N ASN A 153 -2.58 22.17 9.80
CA ASN A 153 -1.19 22.62 9.83
C ASN A 153 -0.25 21.66 9.09
N GLU A 154 0.35 22.13 7.98
CA GLU A 154 1.21 21.32 7.14
C GLU A 154 2.50 20.83 7.83
N ASN A 155 3.07 21.60 8.75
CA ASN A 155 4.26 21.14 9.50
C ASN A 155 3.88 19.98 10.42
N LEU A 156 2.75 20.07 11.09
CA LEU A 156 2.25 19.01 11.95
C LEU A 156 1.90 17.75 11.15
N LYS A 157 1.32 17.89 9.95
CA LYS A 157 1.10 16.77 9.02
C LYS A 157 2.41 16.04 8.71
N LYS A 158 3.49 16.79 8.41
CA LYS A 158 4.82 16.21 8.14
C LYS A 158 5.41 15.51 9.36
N GLU A 159 5.27 16.09 10.54
CA GLU A 159 5.74 15.49 11.78
C GLU A 159 5.04 14.17 12.07
N ILE A 160 3.73 14.08 11.84
CA ILE A 160 2.96 12.85 12.00
C ILE A 160 3.42 11.79 11.00
N LEU A 161 3.53 12.13 9.72
CA LEU A 161 4.04 11.20 8.70
C LEU A 161 5.45 10.70 9.04
N LEU A 162 6.32 11.60 9.50
CA LEU A 162 7.67 11.24 9.92
C LEU A 162 7.65 10.32 11.14
N SER A 163 6.75 10.56 12.10
CA SER A 163 6.61 9.69 13.27
C SER A 163 6.15 8.29 12.88
N TYR A 164 5.21 8.14 11.94
CA TYR A 164 4.78 6.84 11.43
C TYR A 164 5.93 6.07 10.79
N VAL A 165 6.66 6.72 9.88
CA VAL A 165 7.82 6.09 9.23
C VAL A 165 8.86 5.65 10.27
N LYS A 166 9.19 6.51 11.23
CA LYS A 166 10.15 6.19 12.28
C LYS A 166 9.66 5.03 13.16
N ASN A 167 8.40 5.06 13.59
CA ASN A 167 7.83 3.97 14.38
C ASN A 167 7.90 2.64 13.62
N ILE A 168 7.51 2.60 12.35
CA ILE A 168 7.58 1.39 11.52
C ILE A 168 9.03 0.91 11.38
N ILE A 169 9.99 1.81 11.12
CA ILE A 169 11.40 1.42 10.99
C ILE A 169 11.96 0.91 12.31
N TYR A 170 11.79 1.66 13.41
CA TYR A 170 12.45 1.38 14.69
C TYR A 170 11.74 0.35 15.56
N GLN A 171 10.42 0.20 15.42
CA GLN A 171 9.64 -0.74 16.24
C GLN A 171 9.30 -2.03 15.48
N ASP A 172 9.09 -1.98 14.16
CA ASP A 172 8.75 -3.16 13.38
C ASP A 172 9.95 -3.76 12.64
N ILE A 173 10.68 -2.96 11.83
CA ILE A 173 11.75 -3.49 10.96
C ILE A 173 12.98 -3.88 11.78
N ILE A 174 13.55 -2.94 12.52
CA ILE A 174 14.86 -3.12 13.18
C ILE A 174 14.86 -4.29 14.18
N PRO A 175 13.91 -4.37 15.13
CA PRO A 175 13.89 -5.49 16.08
C PRO A 175 13.61 -6.84 15.42
N ARG A 176 12.70 -6.86 14.44
CA ARG A 176 12.26 -8.09 13.76
C ARG A 176 13.39 -8.75 13.00
N TYR A 177 14.15 -7.98 12.24
CA TYR A 177 15.23 -8.50 11.39
C TYR A 177 16.61 -8.44 12.07
N GLY A 178 16.67 -8.02 13.33
CA GLY A 178 17.91 -7.97 14.11
C GLY A 178 18.97 -7.03 13.51
N ILE A 179 18.52 -5.91 12.96
CA ILE A 179 19.39 -4.97 12.23
C ILE A 179 20.26 -4.19 13.22
N ARG A 180 21.58 -4.24 13.03
CA ARG A 180 22.53 -3.54 13.92
C ARG A 180 22.72 -2.06 13.56
N ASN A 181 22.65 -1.73 12.28
CA ASN A 181 22.84 -0.34 11.81
C ASN A 181 21.50 0.23 11.33
N SER A 182 20.75 0.80 12.26
CA SER A 182 19.45 1.41 12.00
C SER A 182 19.53 2.66 11.13
N GLU A 183 20.61 3.42 11.23
CA GLU A 183 20.80 4.66 10.47
C GLU A 183 20.83 4.41 8.95
N ILE A 184 21.48 3.33 8.51
CA ILE A 184 21.51 2.97 7.10
C ILE A 184 20.12 2.64 6.58
N VAL A 185 19.31 1.94 7.36
CA VAL A 185 17.92 1.59 6.97
C VAL A 185 17.09 2.86 6.79
N GLU A 186 17.12 3.76 7.77
CA GLU A 186 16.40 5.04 7.71
C GLU A 186 16.84 5.88 6.51
N ARG A 187 18.17 6.07 6.34
CA ARG A 187 18.73 6.83 5.22
C ARG A 187 18.39 6.21 3.86
N LEU A 188 18.42 4.88 3.74
CA LEU A 188 18.03 4.18 2.52
C LEU A 188 16.55 4.40 2.21
N PHE A 189 15.67 4.34 3.21
CA PHE A 189 14.25 4.60 3.02
C PHE A 189 14.02 6.00 2.45
N PHE A 190 14.55 7.05 3.07
CA PHE A 190 14.37 8.43 2.58
C PHE A 190 15.02 8.68 1.22
N TYR A 191 16.11 7.99 0.91
CA TYR A 191 16.70 8.02 -0.42
C TYR A 191 15.76 7.41 -1.46
N LEU A 192 15.19 6.22 -1.19
CA LEU A 192 14.25 5.55 -2.07
C LEU A 192 12.96 6.37 -2.25
N LEU A 193 12.44 6.92 -1.17
CA LEU A 193 11.28 7.81 -1.20
C LEU A 193 11.53 9.04 -2.08
N SER A 194 12.70 9.65 -1.97
CA SER A 194 13.10 10.79 -2.79
C SER A 194 13.35 10.44 -4.26
N ASN A 195 13.51 9.16 -4.56
CA ASN A 195 13.64 8.61 -5.90
C ASN A 195 12.45 7.69 -6.27
N SER A 196 11.28 7.93 -5.69
CA SER A 196 10.05 7.24 -6.08
C SER A 196 9.79 7.40 -7.58
N THR A 197 9.11 6.43 -8.19
CA THR A 197 8.81 6.30 -9.62
C THR A 197 10.04 6.05 -10.53
N THR A 198 11.25 5.96 -9.96
CA THR A 198 12.46 5.71 -10.75
C THR A 198 12.92 4.25 -10.69
N ILE A 199 13.75 3.88 -11.64
CA ILE A 199 14.35 2.55 -11.71
C ILE A 199 15.41 2.38 -10.63
N LEU A 200 15.33 1.28 -9.88
CA LEU A 200 16.31 0.89 -8.90
C LEU A 200 17.62 0.44 -9.56
N ASN A 201 18.72 1.06 -9.15
CA ASN A 201 20.06 0.60 -9.48
C ASN A 201 20.77 0.11 -8.21
N TYR A 202 20.72 -1.20 -7.97
CA TYR A 202 21.28 -1.83 -6.78
C TYR A 202 22.78 -1.59 -6.63
N THR A 203 23.53 -1.59 -7.71
CA THR A 203 24.97 -1.32 -7.69
C THR A 203 25.28 0.12 -7.28
N THR A 204 24.51 1.08 -7.75
CA THR A 204 24.64 2.47 -7.32
C THR A 204 24.28 2.62 -5.83
N LEU A 205 23.18 2.01 -5.39
CA LEU A 205 22.78 2.01 -3.98
C LEU A 205 23.82 1.37 -3.08
N SER A 206 24.37 0.21 -3.47
CA SER A 206 25.42 -0.48 -2.75
C SER A 206 26.65 0.41 -2.53
N LYS A 207 27.10 1.10 -3.57
CA LYS A 207 28.22 2.05 -3.48
C LYS A 207 27.90 3.26 -2.62
N THR A 208 26.68 3.81 -2.74
CA THR A 208 26.27 5.02 -1.99
C THR A 208 26.15 4.76 -0.49
N PHE A 209 25.64 3.59 -0.11
CA PHE A 209 25.43 3.21 1.29
C PHE A 209 26.53 2.34 1.88
N GLU A 210 27.55 1.97 1.08
CA GLU A 210 28.69 1.12 1.48
C GLU A 210 28.28 -0.25 2.06
N ILE A 211 27.20 -0.82 1.52
CA ILE A 211 26.71 -2.15 1.87
C ILE A 211 26.48 -3.01 0.62
N SER A 212 26.39 -4.31 0.77
CA SER A 212 26.24 -5.23 -0.36
C SER A 212 24.91 -5.05 -1.11
N ASP A 213 24.89 -5.34 -2.42
CA ASP A 213 23.66 -5.40 -3.22
C ASP A 213 22.62 -6.34 -2.60
N LYS A 214 23.07 -7.42 -1.96
CA LYS A 214 22.19 -8.36 -1.26
C LYS A 214 21.50 -7.69 -0.08
N THR A 215 22.24 -6.96 0.74
CA THR A 215 21.70 -6.23 1.90
C THR A 215 20.72 -5.12 1.46
N ILE A 216 21.03 -4.40 0.36
CA ILE A 216 20.09 -3.42 -0.21
C ILE A 216 18.77 -4.10 -0.58
N LYS A 217 18.81 -5.26 -1.26
CA LYS A 217 17.60 -6.00 -1.64
C LYS A 217 16.81 -6.48 -0.43
N GLU A 218 17.51 -6.95 0.61
CA GLU A 218 16.88 -7.36 1.87
C GLU A 218 16.17 -6.19 2.55
N TYR A 219 16.78 -5.02 2.64
CA TYR A 219 16.16 -3.83 3.25
C TYR A 219 14.95 -3.35 2.45
N ILE A 220 15.01 -3.39 1.12
CA ILE A 220 13.85 -3.07 0.28
C ILE A 220 12.72 -4.09 0.49
N ASN A 221 13.02 -5.39 0.65
CA ASN A 221 12.00 -6.38 1.00
C ASN A 221 11.35 -6.05 2.35
N TYR A 222 12.13 -5.61 3.34
CA TYR A 222 11.59 -5.22 4.66
C TYR A 222 10.64 -4.02 4.56
N PHE A 223 10.95 -3.05 3.69
CA PHE A 223 10.02 -1.93 3.44
C PHE A 223 8.74 -2.37 2.72
N GLU A 224 8.82 -3.36 1.85
CA GLU A 224 7.63 -3.95 1.21
C GLU A 224 6.80 -4.75 2.22
N ASP A 225 7.44 -5.51 3.11
CA ASP A 225 6.79 -6.33 4.13
C ASP A 225 5.93 -5.49 5.11
N VAL A 226 6.34 -4.25 5.37
CA VAL A 226 5.62 -3.29 6.24
C VAL A 226 4.82 -2.25 5.46
N PHE A 227 4.58 -2.47 4.18
CA PHE A 227 3.76 -1.61 3.32
C PHE A 227 4.20 -0.14 3.19
N LEU A 228 5.49 0.16 3.32
CA LEU A 228 6.03 1.50 3.08
C LEU A 228 6.30 1.75 1.60
N LEU A 229 6.88 0.76 0.92
CA LEU A 229 7.27 0.84 -0.49
C LEU A 229 6.80 -0.39 -1.24
N LYS A 230 6.77 -0.29 -2.58
CA LYS A 230 6.53 -1.43 -3.48
C LYS A 230 7.34 -1.31 -4.76
N ARG A 231 7.86 -2.44 -5.21
CA ARG A 231 8.53 -2.54 -6.50
C ARG A 231 7.54 -2.93 -7.59
N VAL A 232 7.71 -2.34 -8.77
CA VAL A 232 6.99 -2.71 -9.99
C VAL A 232 7.99 -3.28 -10.97
N ASP A 233 7.71 -4.47 -11.49
CA ASP A 233 8.57 -5.20 -12.40
C ASP A 233 8.48 -4.65 -13.82
N LYS A 234 9.61 -4.67 -14.54
CA LYS A 234 9.56 -4.55 -16.00
C LYS A 234 8.91 -5.81 -16.58
N PHE A 235 7.93 -5.63 -17.45
CA PHE A 235 7.26 -6.74 -18.11
C PHE A 235 8.21 -7.52 -19.02
N HIS A 236 8.12 -8.84 -18.94
CA HIS A 236 8.74 -9.77 -19.88
C HIS A 236 7.81 -10.96 -20.11
N ASN A 237 7.79 -11.47 -21.33
CA ASN A 237 7.01 -12.66 -21.68
C ASN A 237 7.50 -13.94 -20.96
N LYS A 238 8.74 -13.96 -20.51
CA LYS A 238 9.33 -15.07 -19.74
C LYS A 238 9.48 -14.65 -18.29
N GLU A 239 8.87 -15.39 -17.38
CA GLU A 239 8.90 -15.13 -15.94
C GLU A 239 10.32 -14.99 -15.39
N LYS A 240 11.25 -15.87 -15.82
CA LYS A 240 12.66 -15.82 -15.41
C LYS A 240 13.34 -14.48 -15.76
N GLU A 241 13.00 -13.90 -16.92
CA GLU A 241 13.54 -12.61 -17.34
C GLU A 241 12.87 -11.47 -16.56
N GLN A 242 11.57 -11.57 -16.28
CA GLN A 242 10.84 -10.60 -15.46
C GLN A 242 11.41 -10.53 -14.04
N ILE A 243 11.68 -11.68 -13.39
CA ILE A 243 12.28 -11.72 -12.06
C ILE A 243 13.65 -11.01 -12.02
N LYS A 244 14.46 -11.17 -13.08
CA LYS A 244 15.79 -10.54 -13.20
C LYS A 244 15.76 -9.10 -13.70
N SER A 245 14.62 -8.63 -14.18
CA SER A 245 14.49 -7.30 -14.78
C SER A 245 14.68 -6.18 -13.76
N GLN A 246 14.94 -4.99 -14.27
CA GLN A 246 14.95 -3.76 -13.46
C GLN A 246 13.57 -3.51 -12.84
N LYS A 247 13.56 -2.92 -11.66
CA LYS A 247 12.35 -2.60 -10.90
C LYS A 247 12.22 -1.09 -10.76
N LYS A 248 11.03 -0.54 -10.91
CA LYS A 248 10.70 0.80 -10.41
C LYS A 248 10.28 0.70 -8.95
N ILE A 249 10.47 1.78 -8.18
CA ILE A 249 10.07 1.86 -6.78
C ILE A 249 8.95 2.89 -6.60
N TYR A 250 7.95 2.57 -5.79
CA TYR A 250 6.83 3.44 -5.47
C TYR A 250 6.56 3.41 -3.97
N THR A 251 5.96 4.47 -3.43
CA THR A 251 5.43 4.46 -2.07
C THR A 251 3.94 4.15 -2.06
N LEU A 252 3.49 3.41 -1.05
CA LEU A 252 2.09 2.96 -0.95
C LEU A 252 1.14 4.05 -0.43
N ASP A 253 1.67 5.19 0.02
CA ASP A 253 0.88 6.38 0.33
C ASP A 253 1.57 7.64 -0.18
N ASN A 254 0.82 8.49 -0.90
CA ASN A 254 1.35 9.72 -1.50
C ASN A 254 1.83 10.74 -0.46
N GLY A 255 1.22 10.76 0.73
CA GLY A 255 1.60 11.66 1.82
C GLY A 255 3.06 11.48 2.23
N LEU A 256 3.59 10.26 2.16
CA LEU A 256 4.99 9.99 2.47
C LEU A 256 5.97 10.75 1.57
N LEU A 257 5.59 11.08 0.33
CA LEU A 257 6.42 11.89 -0.58
C LEU A 257 6.72 13.30 -0.04
N GLN A 258 5.94 13.79 0.92
CA GLN A 258 6.24 15.07 1.61
C GLN A 258 7.49 15.01 2.48
N LEU A 259 7.95 13.81 2.83
CA LEU A 259 9.19 13.56 3.58
C LEU A 259 10.42 13.43 2.67
N SER A 260 10.25 13.58 1.35
CA SER A 260 11.35 13.57 0.40
C SER A 260 12.36 14.66 0.70
N THR A 261 13.65 14.33 0.60
CA THR A 261 14.76 15.29 0.78
C THR A 261 14.99 16.20 -0.44
N LYS A 262 14.30 15.96 -1.56
CA LYS A 262 14.39 16.81 -2.75
C LYS A 262 13.59 18.09 -2.57
N PHE A 263 14.25 19.22 -2.82
CA PHE A 263 13.67 20.56 -2.65
C PHE A 263 12.60 20.95 -3.68
N SER A 264 12.48 20.24 -4.80
CA SER A 264 11.44 20.53 -5.79
C SER A 264 10.21 19.67 -5.57
N SER A 265 9.03 20.30 -5.49
CA SER A 265 7.75 19.62 -5.59
C SER A 265 7.60 19.04 -7.00
N ASN A 266 8.10 17.85 -7.26
CA ASN A 266 7.91 17.19 -8.54
C ASN A 266 6.47 16.65 -8.63
N LEU A 267 5.58 17.48 -9.19
CA LEU A 267 4.17 17.15 -9.36
C LEU A 267 3.97 15.92 -10.26
N GLY A 268 4.87 15.68 -11.20
CA GLY A 268 4.86 14.49 -12.04
C GLY A 268 5.05 13.22 -11.21
N ILE A 269 6.04 13.19 -10.31
CA ILE A 269 6.26 12.06 -9.40
C ILE A 269 5.04 11.81 -8.51
N LYS A 270 4.43 12.87 -7.96
CA LYS A 270 3.24 12.74 -7.11
C LYS A 270 2.05 12.18 -7.90
N LEU A 271 1.84 12.64 -9.13
CA LEU A 271 0.77 12.13 -9.97
C LEU A 271 1.01 10.68 -10.38
N GLU A 272 2.23 10.33 -10.81
CA GLU A 272 2.58 8.96 -11.20
C GLU A 272 2.43 7.99 -10.01
N ASN A 273 2.87 8.41 -8.82
CA ASN A 273 2.71 7.60 -7.62
C ASN A 273 1.24 7.46 -7.19
N LEU A 274 0.41 8.51 -7.37
CA LEU A 274 -1.03 8.43 -7.11
C LEU A 274 -1.71 7.44 -8.07
N VAL A 275 -1.38 7.50 -9.37
CA VAL A 275 -1.87 6.55 -10.37
C VAL A 275 -1.44 5.12 -10.02
N PHE A 276 -0.17 4.95 -9.59
CA PHE A 276 0.32 3.66 -9.07
C PHE A 276 -0.55 3.15 -7.94
N ASN A 277 -0.84 3.96 -6.92
CA ASN A 277 -1.61 3.53 -5.74
C ASN A 277 -3.02 3.07 -6.14
N VAL A 278 -3.68 3.79 -7.03
CA VAL A 278 -5.02 3.41 -7.56
C VAL A 278 -4.96 2.10 -8.35
N LEU A 279 -3.97 1.95 -9.24
CA LEU A 279 -3.82 0.72 -10.03
C LEU A 279 -3.43 -0.47 -9.15
N ASN A 280 -2.55 -0.28 -8.17
CA ASN A 280 -2.08 -1.34 -7.28
C ASN A 280 -3.20 -1.94 -6.40
N GLN A 281 -4.22 -1.16 -6.06
CA GLN A 281 -5.40 -1.66 -5.33
C GLN A 281 -6.30 -2.54 -6.21
N ASN A 282 -6.34 -2.25 -7.52
CA ASN A 282 -7.29 -2.88 -8.44
C ASN A 282 -6.66 -3.96 -9.34
N GLU A 283 -5.35 -3.91 -9.57
CA GLU A 283 -4.64 -4.76 -10.53
C GLU A 283 -3.59 -5.65 -9.86
N LYS A 284 -3.77 -6.97 -9.95
CA LYS A 284 -2.85 -7.93 -9.30
C LYS A 284 -1.47 -8.01 -9.96
N ASN A 285 -1.37 -7.74 -11.27
CA ASN A 285 -0.16 -7.94 -12.08
C ASN A 285 0.24 -6.63 -12.78
N LEU A 286 0.48 -5.59 -11.99
CA LEU A 286 0.96 -4.32 -12.50
C LEU A 286 2.44 -4.39 -12.83
N THR A 287 2.79 -4.03 -14.06
CA THR A 287 4.17 -3.98 -14.56
C THR A 287 4.40 -2.66 -15.31
N TYR A 288 5.62 -2.41 -15.79
CA TYR A 288 5.92 -1.32 -16.71
C TYR A 288 6.62 -1.84 -17.96
N LEU A 289 6.56 -1.07 -19.06
CA LEU A 289 7.29 -1.39 -20.29
C LEU A 289 8.42 -0.40 -20.48
N ARG A 290 9.58 -0.87 -20.91
CA ARG A 290 10.70 0.00 -21.24
C ARG A 290 11.64 -0.64 -22.24
N ASP A 291 11.96 0.14 -23.27
CA ASP A 291 13.01 -0.12 -24.23
C ASP A 291 13.54 1.25 -24.70
N THR A 292 13.37 1.62 -25.97
CA THR A 292 13.64 2.98 -26.49
C THR A 292 12.66 4.00 -25.89
N TYR A 293 11.42 3.58 -25.69
CA TYR A 293 10.36 4.32 -25.02
C TYR A 293 9.98 3.64 -23.70
N GLU A 294 9.13 4.30 -22.92
CA GLU A 294 8.63 3.78 -21.65
C GLU A 294 7.11 3.91 -21.61
N ILE A 295 6.44 2.92 -21.02
CA ILE A 295 5.06 2.96 -20.55
C ILE A 295 5.09 2.80 -19.04
N ASP A 296 4.54 3.75 -18.31
CA ASP A 296 4.63 3.82 -16.86
C ASP A 296 3.97 2.63 -16.18
N PHE A 297 2.77 2.23 -16.67
CA PHE A 297 2.10 1.05 -16.15
C PHE A 297 1.47 0.24 -17.27
N TYR A 298 1.59 -1.06 -17.16
CA TYR A 298 1.07 -2.03 -18.09
C TYR A 298 0.33 -3.15 -17.36
N THR A 299 -0.88 -3.40 -17.82
CA THR A 299 -1.67 -4.60 -17.52
C THR A 299 -1.88 -5.40 -18.81
N ASN A 300 -2.38 -6.63 -18.72
CA ASN A 300 -2.64 -7.43 -19.93
C ASN A 300 -3.63 -6.77 -20.91
N LYS A 301 -4.41 -5.78 -20.45
CA LYS A 301 -5.46 -5.13 -21.25
C LYS A 301 -5.17 -3.68 -21.59
N THR A 302 -4.40 -2.97 -20.78
CA THR A 302 -4.30 -1.51 -20.85
C THR A 302 -2.84 -1.06 -20.69
N LEU A 303 -2.44 -0.08 -21.49
CA LEU A 303 -1.23 0.71 -21.35
C LEU A 303 -1.59 2.05 -20.69
N TYR A 304 -0.89 2.42 -19.63
CA TYR A 304 -1.08 3.69 -18.93
C TYR A 304 0.19 4.50 -19.00
N GLN A 305 0.05 5.75 -19.39
CA GLN A 305 1.10 6.75 -19.35
C GLN A 305 0.64 7.90 -18.45
N VAL A 306 1.56 8.52 -17.73
CA VAL A 306 1.22 9.57 -16.78
C VAL A 306 2.04 10.82 -17.08
N SER A 307 1.37 11.93 -17.31
CA SER A 307 2.02 13.22 -17.54
C SER A 307 1.25 14.32 -16.82
N TYR A 308 1.91 15.09 -15.96
CA TYR A 308 1.23 16.14 -15.19
C TYR A 308 0.56 17.19 -16.10
N LYS A 309 1.24 17.56 -17.20
CA LYS A 309 0.74 18.47 -18.24
C LYS A 309 1.15 18.00 -19.63
N ILE A 310 0.32 18.26 -20.60
CA ILE A 310 0.54 17.96 -22.02
C ILE A 310 0.38 19.19 -22.91
N ASP A 311 0.58 20.39 -22.34
CA ASP A 311 0.45 21.67 -23.05
C ASP A 311 1.58 21.85 -24.09
N ASP A 312 2.72 21.21 -23.87
CA ASP A 312 3.85 21.22 -24.78
C ASP A 312 3.75 20.08 -25.80
N GLU A 313 3.78 20.44 -27.10
CA GLU A 313 3.67 19.48 -28.22
C GLU A 313 4.76 18.40 -28.16
N LYS A 314 5.97 18.73 -27.71
CA LYS A 314 7.08 17.78 -27.56
C LYS A 314 6.76 16.71 -26.51
N THR A 315 6.22 17.13 -25.38
CA THR A 315 5.78 16.22 -24.30
C THR A 315 4.66 15.34 -24.80
N LEU A 316 3.61 15.91 -25.39
CA LEU A 316 2.48 15.15 -25.94
C LEU A 316 2.95 14.11 -26.97
N ASN A 317 3.77 14.52 -27.95
CA ASN A 317 4.27 13.60 -28.97
C ASN A 317 5.13 12.47 -28.37
N ARG A 318 5.90 12.72 -27.32
CA ARG A 318 6.67 11.68 -26.62
C ARG A 318 5.73 10.63 -26.03
N GLU A 319 4.68 11.04 -25.33
CA GLU A 319 3.73 10.13 -24.70
C GLU A 319 2.95 9.31 -25.75
N LEU A 320 2.49 9.97 -26.81
CA LEU A 320 1.78 9.30 -27.92
C LEU A 320 2.68 8.29 -28.66
N ASN A 321 3.95 8.63 -28.88
CA ASN A 321 4.90 7.72 -29.53
C ASN A 321 5.22 6.50 -28.67
N SER A 322 5.18 6.62 -27.34
CA SER A 322 5.34 5.48 -26.43
C SER A 322 4.27 4.42 -26.66
N PHE A 323 3.00 4.81 -26.80
CA PHE A 323 1.91 3.87 -27.11
C PHE A 323 2.10 3.21 -28.47
N LYS A 324 2.41 3.99 -29.52
CA LYS A 324 2.64 3.46 -30.87
C LYS A 324 3.80 2.49 -30.93
N TYR A 325 4.85 2.69 -30.13
CA TYR A 325 6.00 1.82 -30.09
C TYR A 325 5.68 0.44 -29.49
N PHE A 326 4.88 0.38 -28.43
CA PHE A 326 4.59 -0.86 -27.73
C PHE A 326 3.33 -1.59 -28.23
N ASP A 327 2.40 -0.89 -28.89
CA ASP A 327 1.15 -1.46 -29.42
C ASP A 327 0.70 -0.68 -30.65
N ALA A 328 1.44 -0.83 -31.77
CA ALA A 328 1.19 -0.10 -33.02
C ALA A 328 -0.20 -0.35 -33.61
N ASP A 329 -0.74 -1.55 -33.43
CA ASP A 329 -2.05 -1.96 -33.95
C ASP A 329 -3.21 -1.62 -33.00
N PHE A 330 -2.94 -0.94 -31.89
CA PHE A 330 -3.93 -0.56 -30.87
C PHE A 330 -4.82 -1.74 -30.42
N THR A 331 -4.17 -2.87 -30.11
CA THR A 331 -4.85 -4.10 -29.67
C THR A 331 -5.32 -4.02 -28.21
N LYS A 332 -4.81 -3.05 -27.47
CA LYS A 332 -5.12 -2.79 -26.05
C LYS A 332 -5.70 -1.39 -25.87
N GLU A 333 -6.24 -1.14 -24.69
CA GLU A 333 -6.64 0.21 -24.31
C GLU A 333 -5.41 1.06 -24.02
N HIS A 334 -5.42 2.31 -24.50
CA HIS A 334 -4.38 3.31 -24.25
C HIS A 334 -4.96 4.45 -23.43
N LYS A 335 -4.43 4.68 -22.25
CA LYS A 335 -4.87 5.72 -21.32
C LYS A 335 -3.69 6.63 -20.94
N LEU A 336 -3.80 7.89 -21.31
CA LEU A 336 -2.89 8.94 -20.86
C LEU A 336 -3.54 9.69 -19.70
N ILE A 337 -2.99 9.55 -18.50
CA ILE A 337 -3.52 10.19 -17.30
C ILE A 337 -2.80 11.53 -17.11
N THR A 338 -3.59 12.60 -16.99
CA THR A 338 -3.08 13.95 -16.76
C THR A 338 -3.68 14.55 -15.50
N PHE A 339 -3.16 15.68 -15.06
CA PHE A 339 -3.76 16.35 -13.90
C PHE A 339 -5.11 17.02 -14.24
N ASN A 340 -5.21 17.65 -15.43
CA ASN A 340 -6.39 18.45 -15.78
C ASN A 340 -7.03 18.12 -17.13
N ASP A 341 -6.27 17.52 -18.06
CA ASP A 341 -6.74 17.38 -19.43
C ASP A 341 -7.61 16.13 -19.58
N SER A 342 -8.73 16.29 -20.27
CA SER A 342 -9.64 15.23 -20.65
C SER A 342 -10.03 15.42 -22.13
N LYS A 343 -9.59 14.51 -22.98
CA LYS A 343 -9.89 14.51 -24.41
C LYS A 343 -9.59 13.15 -25.04
N LYS A 344 -10.07 12.94 -26.24
CA LYS A 344 -9.70 11.77 -27.05
C LYS A 344 -8.74 12.21 -28.16
N ILE A 345 -7.62 11.51 -28.30
CA ILE A 345 -6.64 11.74 -29.37
C ILE A 345 -6.49 10.40 -30.11
N ASP A 346 -7.01 10.32 -31.33
CA ASP A 346 -7.09 9.07 -32.10
C ASP A 346 -7.75 7.95 -31.23
N ASN A 347 -7.01 6.86 -31.00
CA ASN A 347 -7.46 5.73 -30.18
C ASN A 347 -7.01 5.84 -28.71
N ILE A 348 -6.41 6.95 -28.29
CA ILE A 348 -5.89 7.17 -26.96
C ILE A 348 -6.89 8.00 -26.15
N SER A 349 -7.29 7.49 -24.99
CA SER A 349 -8.11 8.21 -24.03
C SER A 349 -7.22 9.04 -23.12
N VAL A 350 -7.28 10.35 -23.21
CA VAL A 350 -6.65 11.26 -22.22
C VAL A 350 -7.69 11.51 -21.14
N LEU A 351 -7.34 11.16 -19.89
CA LEU A 351 -8.23 11.30 -18.74
C LEU A 351 -7.59 12.22 -17.72
N SER A 352 -8.38 13.12 -17.15
CA SER A 352 -7.95 13.85 -15.97
C SER A 352 -7.89 12.91 -14.75
N ILE A 353 -7.05 13.25 -13.78
CA ILE A 353 -6.87 12.39 -12.60
C ILE A 353 -8.19 12.17 -11.84
N ASP A 354 -9.04 13.17 -11.73
CA ASP A 354 -10.35 13.05 -11.08
C ASP A 354 -11.28 12.07 -11.83
N GLU A 355 -11.26 12.05 -13.16
CA GLU A 355 -11.99 11.05 -13.96
C GLU A 355 -11.41 9.65 -13.79
N PHE A 356 -10.10 9.53 -13.61
CA PHE A 356 -9.42 8.25 -13.46
C PHE A 356 -9.65 7.60 -12.09
N ILE A 357 -9.62 8.40 -11.02
CA ILE A 357 -9.71 7.87 -9.64
C ILE A 357 -11.15 7.72 -9.13
N LEU A 358 -12.11 8.46 -9.73
CA LEU A 358 -13.51 8.31 -9.40
C LEU A 358 -14.13 7.17 -10.24
N PRO A 359 -14.91 6.28 -9.63
CA PRO A 359 -15.64 5.27 -10.39
C PRO A 359 -16.61 5.94 -11.37
N PRO A 360 -16.87 5.32 -12.53
CA PRO A 360 -17.95 5.76 -13.39
C PRO A 360 -19.28 5.67 -12.62
N ILE A 361 -20.09 6.72 -12.75
CA ILE A 361 -21.42 6.84 -12.11
C ILE A 361 -22.42 6.01 -12.90
#